data_f5f23c5848750455d489d3c404a1bc68
#
_entry.id   f5f23c5848750455d489d3c404a1bc68
#
_cell.length_a   1.000
_cell.length_b   1.000
_cell.length_c   1.000
_cell.angle_alpha   90.00
_cell.angle_beta   90.00
_cell.angle_gamma   90.00
#
_symmetry.space_group_name_H-M   'P 1'
#
loop_
_entity.id
_entity.type
_entity.pdbx_description
1 polymer ?
#
loop_
_entity_poly.entity_id
_entity_poly.type
_entity_poly.pdbx_seq_one_letter_code
_entity_poly.pdbx_strand_id
1 'polypeptide(L)'
;MKKIFKSIVAILCCGAVFASCEQEAPEVNMSVDLPSIDVEAQNPESVAVTLTTDANWILTCPDWVTPSATYGSGDSIISFQFASNYKDETTTTRPRTGEIRISGGGSLTGKGAVAVISVNQAGYTYVDPNPSLGGITDAEEFAAFIVAANSGGSLIRWTNEETGEILLLADIDLSNEAIDWQALADATKTSNANNAAGIVENTTPFEGVFNGDNHKITGFNPVVKLGANQTFGLFQVAHNATIKNLELSGTFNVTATDQADAGMLVGTAIHSTISNVKIGGKIVSA
;
A
#
# COMPACT_ATOMS: atom_id res chain seq x y z
N MET A 1 -24.64 2.00 89.81
CA MET A 1 -25.58 1.32 90.73
C MET A 1 -26.40 0.32 89.97
N LYS A 2 -26.51 -0.88 90.62
CA LYS A 2 -27.44 -2.03 90.34
C LYS A 2 -27.18 -2.84 89.09
N LYS A 3 -26.51 -3.98 89.19
CA LYS A 3 -26.92 -5.32 89.70
C LYS A 3 -27.92 -6.01 88.76
N ILE A 4 -27.45 -7.06 88.07
CA ILE A 4 -27.75 -8.53 88.28
C ILE A 4 -29.10 -8.97 87.70
N PHE A 5 -29.13 -9.92 86.77
CA PHE A 5 -29.58 -11.26 87.07
C PHE A 5 -29.13 -12.25 85.97
N LYS A 6 -28.52 -13.32 86.41
CA LYS A 6 -28.25 -14.58 85.71
C LYS A 6 -29.54 -15.34 85.54
N SER A 7 -29.78 -15.93 84.39
CA SER A 7 -30.59 -17.12 84.29
C SER A 7 -29.97 -18.06 83.27
N ILE A 8 -29.49 -19.12 83.78
CA ILE A 8 -29.03 -20.30 83.03
C ILE A 8 -30.28 -21.16 82.70
N VAL A 9 -30.57 -21.27 81.38
CA VAL A 9 -31.49 -22.32 80.91
C VAL A 9 -30.64 -23.22 80.03
N ALA A 10 -30.34 -24.42 80.61
CA ALA A 10 -29.73 -25.48 79.85
C ALA A 10 -30.83 -26.19 79.05
N ILE A 11 -30.85 -25.98 77.79
CA ILE A 11 -31.62 -26.77 76.81
C ILE A 11 -30.69 -27.77 76.22
N LEU A 12 -30.85 -29.01 76.60
CA LEU A 12 -30.23 -30.19 76.02
C LEU A 12 -30.94 -30.46 74.67
N CYS A 13 -30.42 -29.91 73.55
CA CYS A 13 -30.86 -30.34 72.23
C CYS A 13 -29.92 -31.42 71.72
N CYS A 14 -30.45 -32.61 71.51
CA CYS A 14 -29.81 -33.64 70.71
C CYS A 14 -29.35 -33.10 69.37
N GLY A 15 -28.06 -32.97 69.25
CA GLY A 15 -27.44 -32.61 67.94
C GLY A 15 -27.50 -33.82 67.02
N ALA A 16 -28.44 -33.81 66.10
CA ALA A 16 -28.29 -34.62 64.92
C ALA A 16 -27.15 -33.96 64.09
N VAL A 17 -25.99 -34.58 64.14
CA VAL A 17 -24.89 -34.26 63.22
C VAL A 17 -25.35 -34.70 61.87
N PHE A 18 -25.94 -33.77 61.11
CA PHE A 18 -25.98 -33.92 59.65
C PHE A 18 -24.54 -33.74 59.15
N ALA A 19 -23.83 -34.83 58.95
CA ALA A 19 -22.68 -34.88 58.11
C ALA A 19 -23.19 -34.47 56.72
N SER A 20 -23.14 -33.20 56.41
CA SER A 20 -23.24 -32.72 55.03
C SER A 20 -22.04 -33.32 54.29
N CYS A 21 -22.29 -34.42 53.60
CA CYS A 21 -21.35 -34.90 52.63
C CYS A 21 -21.35 -33.83 51.53
N GLU A 22 -20.51 -32.81 51.66
CA GLU A 22 -20.17 -31.96 50.51
C GLU A 22 -19.49 -32.88 49.51
N GLN A 23 -20.29 -33.42 48.60
CA GLN A 23 -19.78 -34.09 47.45
C GLN A 23 -19.12 -33.01 46.61
N GLU A 24 -17.77 -32.93 46.61
CA GLU A 24 -17.05 -32.05 45.72
C GLU A 24 -17.55 -32.29 44.29
N ALA A 25 -17.97 -31.24 43.66
CA ALA A 25 -18.39 -31.29 42.26
C ALA A 25 -17.23 -31.84 41.43
N PRO A 26 -17.47 -32.79 40.52
CA PRO A 26 -16.42 -33.35 39.69
C PRO A 26 -15.72 -32.25 38.93
N GLU A 27 -14.40 -32.21 38.98
CA GLU A 27 -13.60 -31.30 38.15
C GLU A 27 -13.66 -31.77 36.70
N VAL A 28 -13.93 -30.85 35.82
CA VAL A 28 -13.88 -31.06 34.36
C VAL A 28 -12.43 -30.97 33.91
N ASN A 29 -11.93 -32.00 33.24
CA ASN A 29 -10.66 -31.96 32.59
C ASN A 29 -10.84 -31.36 31.18
N MET A 30 -10.03 -30.36 30.85
CA MET A 30 -10.04 -29.74 29.50
C MET A 30 -8.65 -29.26 29.14
N SER A 31 -8.17 -29.69 27.97
CA SER A 31 -6.89 -29.23 27.40
C SER A 31 -6.94 -29.25 25.88
N VAL A 32 -6.09 -28.47 25.28
CA VAL A 32 -5.86 -28.42 23.83
C VAL A 32 -4.39 -28.69 23.56
N ASP A 33 -4.10 -29.33 22.44
CA ASP A 33 -2.73 -29.64 22.01
C ASP A 33 -1.99 -28.40 21.45
N LEU A 34 -2.74 -27.42 20.93
CA LEU A 34 -2.18 -26.16 20.43
C LEU A 34 -2.76 -24.96 21.20
N PRO A 35 -2.01 -24.37 22.14
CA PRO A 35 -2.47 -23.19 22.89
C PRO A 35 -2.32 -21.87 22.10
N SER A 36 -1.59 -21.89 20.97
CA SER A 36 -1.42 -20.74 20.07
C SER A 36 -1.41 -21.20 18.62
N ILE A 37 -2.00 -20.39 17.75
CA ILE A 37 -2.04 -20.58 16.30
C ILE A 37 -1.56 -19.29 15.65
N ASP A 38 -0.53 -19.40 14.81
CA ASP A 38 -0.03 -18.32 13.97
C ASP A 38 -0.42 -18.62 12.52
N VAL A 39 -1.03 -17.63 11.84
CA VAL A 39 -1.50 -17.79 10.45
C VAL A 39 -1.10 -16.60 9.59
N GLU A 40 -0.93 -16.88 8.31
CA GLU A 40 -0.57 -15.88 7.30
C GLU A 40 -1.73 -14.92 6.99
N ALA A 41 -1.37 -13.76 6.43
CA ALA A 41 -2.35 -12.76 6.00
C ALA A 41 -3.17 -13.22 4.80
N GLN A 42 -2.51 -13.83 3.81
CA GLN A 42 -3.12 -14.31 2.56
C GLN A 42 -3.27 -15.83 2.60
N ASN A 43 -4.41 -16.32 2.11
CA ASN A 43 -4.68 -17.74 1.95
C ASN A 43 -4.27 -18.59 3.17
N PRO A 44 -4.67 -18.18 4.40
CA PRO A 44 -4.26 -18.90 5.60
C PRO A 44 -4.73 -20.35 5.54
N GLU A 45 -3.85 -21.26 5.89
CA GLU A 45 -4.17 -22.69 5.96
C GLU A 45 -5.10 -22.98 7.14
N SER A 46 -5.92 -24.02 7.00
CA SER A 46 -6.74 -24.48 8.09
C SER A 46 -5.88 -25.24 9.11
N VAL A 47 -6.16 -25.04 10.40
CA VAL A 47 -5.45 -25.69 11.51
C VAL A 47 -6.41 -26.60 12.26
N ALA A 48 -6.01 -27.84 12.49
CA ALA A 48 -6.74 -28.78 13.32
C ALA A 48 -6.16 -28.78 14.74
N VAL A 49 -7.02 -28.71 15.74
CA VAL A 49 -6.67 -28.74 17.16
C VAL A 49 -7.37 -29.90 17.82
N THR A 50 -6.64 -30.66 18.62
CA THR A 50 -7.19 -31.75 19.44
C THR A 50 -7.62 -31.19 20.79
N LEU A 51 -8.92 -31.26 21.07
CA LEU A 51 -9.50 -31.01 22.37
C LEU A 51 -9.61 -32.33 23.12
N THR A 52 -9.06 -32.39 24.33
CA THR A 52 -9.26 -33.52 25.27
C THR A 52 -10.11 -33.02 26.43
N THR A 53 -11.27 -33.65 26.63
CA THR A 53 -12.19 -33.29 27.71
C THR A 53 -13.17 -34.43 28.02
N ASP A 54 -13.60 -34.52 29.29
CA ASP A 54 -14.63 -35.46 29.76
C ASP A 54 -16.02 -34.80 29.81
N ALA A 55 -16.20 -33.60 29.30
CA ALA A 55 -17.43 -32.83 29.41
C ALA A 55 -18.05 -32.49 28.03
N ASN A 56 -19.29 -32.02 28.08
CA ASN A 56 -19.88 -31.27 26.97
C ASN A 56 -19.22 -29.90 26.90
N TRP A 57 -19.00 -29.40 25.69
CA TRP A 57 -18.32 -28.13 25.47
C TRP A 57 -19.04 -27.27 24.46
N ILE A 58 -18.81 -25.95 24.57
CA ILE A 58 -19.18 -24.93 23.64
C ILE A 58 -17.95 -24.09 23.26
N LEU A 59 -17.90 -23.59 22.05
CA LEU A 59 -16.79 -22.83 21.50
C LEU A 59 -17.26 -21.45 21.01
N THR A 60 -16.47 -20.44 21.32
CA THR A 60 -16.60 -19.10 20.77
C THR A 60 -15.28 -18.67 20.16
N CYS A 61 -15.33 -17.94 19.06
CA CYS A 61 -14.16 -17.47 18.33
C CYS A 61 -14.43 -16.07 17.72
N PRO A 62 -13.38 -15.37 17.27
CA PRO A 62 -13.53 -14.13 16.52
C PRO A 62 -14.28 -14.35 15.19
N ASP A 63 -14.92 -13.32 14.67
CA ASP A 63 -15.73 -13.36 13.44
C ASP A 63 -14.94 -13.81 12.19
N TRP A 64 -13.62 -13.67 12.22
CA TRP A 64 -12.73 -14.06 11.13
C TRP A 64 -12.17 -15.49 11.27
N VAL A 65 -12.65 -16.25 12.27
CA VAL A 65 -12.32 -17.67 12.50
C VAL A 65 -13.59 -18.49 12.38
N THR A 66 -13.57 -19.50 11.53
CA THR A 66 -14.70 -20.41 11.33
C THR A 66 -14.32 -21.82 11.81
N PRO A 67 -14.87 -22.30 12.92
CA PRO A 67 -14.61 -23.66 13.40
C PRO A 67 -15.49 -24.69 12.68
N SER A 68 -15.02 -25.93 12.61
CA SER A 68 -15.81 -27.07 12.09
C SER A 68 -16.97 -27.46 13.01
N ALA A 69 -16.90 -27.10 14.29
CA ALA A 69 -17.96 -27.31 15.29
C ALA A 69 -17.88 -26.23 16.37
N THR A 70 -19.05 -25.77 16.84
CA THR A 70 -19.17 -24.80 17.93
C THR A 70 -19.61 -25.40 19.25
N TYR A 71 -19.97 -26.68 19.28
CA TYR A 71 -20.32 -27.47 20.47
C TYR A 71 -20.06 -28.96 20.23
N GLY A 72 -19.92 -29.70 21.30
CA GLY A 72 -19.73 -31.15 21.25
C GLY A 72 -19.65 -31.77 22.61
N SER A 73 -19.23 -33.04 22.70
CA SER A 73 -19.08 -33.82 23.91
C SER A 73 -17.85 -34.71 23.84
N GLY A 74 -17.06 -34.71 24.90
CA GLY A 74 -15.82 -35.49 24.96
C GLY A 74 -14.73 -35.01 24.02
N ASP A 75 -13.72 -35.83 23.82
CA ASP A 75 -12.58 -35.56 22.96
C ASP A 75 -13.01 -35.30 21.53
N SER A 76 -12.38 -34.31 20.91
CA SER A 76 -12.75 -33.88 19.57
C SER A 76 -11.56 -33.28 18.81
N ILE A 77 -11.54 -33.46 17.50
CA ILE A 77 -10.63 -32.70 16.61
C ILE A 77 -11.45 -31.61 15.95
N ILE A 78 -11.08 -30.36 16.18
CA ILE A 78 -11.76 -29.17 15.66
C ILE A 78 -10.85 -28.49 14.65
N SER A 79 -11.32 -28.37 13.41
CA SER A 79 -10.59 -27.65 12.38
C SER A 79 -11.07 -26.19 12.34
N PHE A 80 -10.12 -25.27 12.27
CA PHE A 80 -10.36 -23.83 12.17
C PHE A 80 -9.94 -23.33 10.80
N GLN A 81 -10.84 -22.61 10.13
CA GLN A 81 -10.56 -21.86 8.92
C GLN A 81 -10.47 -20.37 9.28
N PHE A 82 -9.59 -19.65 8.62
CA PHE A 82 -9.33 -18.25 8.90
C PHE A 82 -9.67 -17.40 7.68
N ALA A 83 -10.41 -16.32 7.86
CA ALA A 83 -10.60 -15.35 6.80
C ALA A 83 -9.27 -14.66 6.51
N SER A 84 -9.01 -14.38 5.24
CA SER A 84 -7.82 -13.64 4.82
C SER A 84 -7.76 -12.27 5.50
N ASN A 85 -6.58 -11.87 5.97
CA ASN A 85 -6.28 -10.51 6.43
C ASN A 85 -5.59 -9.73 5.30
N TYR A 86 -6.11 -9.88 4.11
CA TYR A 86 -5.66 -9.28 2.87
C TYR A 86 -6.86 -8.65 2.18
N LYS A 87 -6.71 -7.45 1.69
CA LYS A 87 -7.78 -6.74 0.98
C LYS A 87 -7.53 -6.73 -0.53
N ASP A 88 -6.38 -6.23 -0.93
CA ASP A 88 -5.93 -6.13 -2.32
C ASP A 88 -4.40 -5.97 -2.36
N GLU A 89 -3.83 -6.00 -3.55
CA GLU A 89 -2.37 -5.94 -3.76
C GLU A 89 -1.74 -4.60 -3.36
N THR A 90 -2.53 -3.56 -3.19
CA THR A 90 -2.07 -2.20 -2.91
C THR A 90 -2.33 -1.75 -1.47
N THR A 91 -3.05 -2.55 -0.69
CA THR A 91 -3.47 -2.16 0.66
C THR A 91 -2.70 -2.93 1.73
N THR A 92 -1.88 -2.24 2.50
CA THR A 92 -1.27 -2.79 3.72
C THR A 92 -2.34 -3.00 4.79
N THR A 93 -2.37 -4.19 5.40
CA THR A 93 -3.23 -4.51 6.54
C THR A 93 -2.39 -4.70 7.80
N ARG A 94 -2.98 -4.40 8.96
CA ARG A 94 -2.30 -4.61 10.24
C ARG A 94 -2.47 -6.05 10.72
N PRO A 95 -1.50 -6.62 11.44
CA PRO A 95 -1.69 -7.88 12.14
C PRO A 95 -2.91 -7.80 13.07
N ARG A 96 -3.61 -8.93 13.24
CA ARG A 96 -4.74 -9.03 14.19
C ARG A 96 -4.58 -10.24 15.08
N THR A 97 -5.11 -10.15 16.28
CA THR A 97 -5.10 -11.21 17.27
C THR A 97 -6.51 -11.49 17.77
N GLY A 98 -6.73 -12.69 18.24
CA GLY A 98 -8.00 -13.09 18.81
C GLY A 98 -7.85 -14.31 19.70
N GLU A 99 -8.90 -14.66 20.42
CA GLU A 99 -8.95 -15.83 21.27
C GLU A 99 -10.09 -16.75 20.84
N ILE A 100 -9.79 -18.04 20.71
CA ILE A 100 -10.78 -19.10 20.64
C ILE A 100 -10.93 -19.61 22.06
N ARG A 101 -12.15 -19.61 22.57
CA ARG A 101 -12.47 -20.06 23.95
C ARG A 101 -13.37 -21.27 23.88
N ILE A 102 -12.94 -22.35 24.50
CA ILE A 102 -13.70 -23.58 24.64
C ILE A 102 -14.07 -23.71 26.12
N SER A 103 -15.36 -23.77 26.42
CA SER A 103 -15.87 -23.83 27.78
C SER A 103 -16.64 -25.14 27.97
N GLY A 104 -16.28 -25.89 28.96
CA GLY A 104 -16.90 -27.19 29.27
C GLY A 104 -17.32 -27.28 30.71
N GLY A 105 -18.33 -28.10 30.98
CA GLY A 105 -18.94 -28.20 32.28
C GLY A 105 -19.78 -26.96 32.60
N GLY A 106 -20.47 -26.93 33.69
CA GLY A 106 -21.30 -25.76 34.03
C GLY A 106 -22.74 -26.18 34.27
N SER A 107 -22.92 -27.38 34.82
CA SER A 107 -24.13 -27.69 35.57
C SER A 107 -24.16 -26.82 36.81
N LEU A 108 -25.35 -26.56 37.34
CA LEU A 108 -25.58 -25.77 38.56
C LEU A 108 -24.75 -26.24 39.80
N THR A 109 -24.00 -27.32 39.68
CA THR A 109 -23.23 -27.96 40.76
C THR A 109 -21.76 -28.29 40.42
N GLY A 110 -21.28 -28.00 39.19
CA GLY A 110 -19.92 -28.35 38.75
C GLY A 110 -19.04 -27.14 38.48
N LYS A 111 -17.73 -27.27 38.73
CA LYS A 111 -16.73 -26.30 38.33
C LYS A 111 -16.50 -26.49 36.82
N GLY A 112 -16.79 -25.43 36.04
CA GLY A 112 -16.49 -25.45 34.62
C GLY A 112 -14.98 -25.31 34.32
N ALA A 113 -14.53 -25.85 33.20
CA ALA A 113 -13.19 -25.65 32.68
C ALA A 113 -13.23 -24.79 31.40
N VAL A 114 -12.14 -24.07 31.14
CA VAL A 114 -11.97 -23.25 29.95
C VAL A 114 -10.59 -23.50 29.36
N ALA A 115 -10.55 -23.88 28.09
CA ALA A 115 -9.33 -23.84 27.29
C ALA A 115 -9.35 -22.62 26.39
N VAL A 116 -8.22 -21.95 26.27
CA VAL A 116 -8.03 -20.74 25.43
C VAL A 116 -6.93 -21.02 24.43
N ILE A 117 -7.20 -20.69 23.16
CA ILE A 117 -6.22 -20.73 22.09
C ILE A 117 -6.04 -19.31 21.59
N SER A 118 -4.84 -18.80 21.69
CA SER A 118 -4.48 -17.49 21.13
C SER A 118 -4.29 -17.63 19.63
N VAL A 119 -4.89 -16.77 18.83
CA VAL A 119 -4.71 -16.75 17.39
C VAL A 119 -4.07 -15.44 16.97
N ASN A 120 -2.94 -15.53 16.28
CA ASN A 120 -2.22 -14.40 15.73
C ASN A 120 -2.26 -14.52 14.20
N GLN A 121 -2.82 -13.54 13.54
CA GLN A 121 -2.78 -13.48 12.08
C GLN A 121 -1.92 -12.31 11.63
N ALA A 122 -0.97 -12.61 10.73
CA ALA A 122 -0.11 -11.61 10.13
C ALA A 122 -0.90 -10.54 9.39
N GLY A 123 -0.33 -9.35 9.28
CA GLY A 123 -0.78 -8.33 8.35
C GLY A 123 -0.10 -8.51 6.99
N TYR A 124 -0.75 -8.06 5.93
CA TYR A 124 -0.16 -7.96 4.61
C TYR A 124 0.57 -6.63 4.50
N THR A 125 1.82 -6.67 4.05
CA THR A 125 2.58 -5.45 3.73
C THR A 125 2.64 -5.31 2.22
N TYR A 126 2.01 -4.25 1.71
CA TYR A 126 2.19 -3.87 0.32
C TYR A 126 3.66 -3.47 0.09
N VAL A 127 4.26 -4.05 -0.91
CA VAL A 127 5.56 -3.64 -1.44
C VAL A 127 5.30 -3.11 -2.84
N ASP A 128 5.54 -1.82 -3.07
CA ASP A 128 5.40 -1.24 -4.39
C ASP A 128 6.37 -1.96 -5.35
N PRO A 129 5.89 -2.60 -6.42
CA PRO A 129 6.77 -3.24 -7.40
C PRO A 129 7.61 -2.23 -8.18
N ASN A 130 7.26 -0.95 -8.11
CA ASN A 130 7.94 0.14 -8.80
C ASN A 130 8.10 1.36 -7.86
N PRO A 131 8.88 1.24 -6.78
CA PRO A 131 9.03 2.30 -5.80
C PRO A 131 9.62 3.55 -6.44
N SER A 132 9.28 4.72 -5.88
CA SER A 132 9.90 5.98 -6.31
C SER A 132 11.43 5.92 -6.13
N LEU A 133 12.15 6.35 -7.18
CA LEU A 133 13.60 6.53 -7.13
C LEU A 133 14.00 7.84 -6.43
N GLY A 134 13.03 8.67 -6.07
CA GLY A 134 13.26 10.00 -5.49
C GLY A 134 13.77 11.05 -6.49
N GLY A 135 14.06 10.63 -7.72
CA GLY A 135 14.59 11.46 -8.81
C GLY A 135 15.23 10.60 -9.90
N ILE A 136 15.93 11.25 -10.82
CA ILE A 136 16.56 10.66 -12.02
C ILE A 136 18.08 10.67 -11.85
N THR A 137 18.72 9.50 -11.93
CA THR A 137 20.14 9.32 -11.64
C THR A 137 21.01 9.10 -12.88
N ASP A 138 20.42 8.68 -14.00
CA ASP A 138 21.14 8.30 -15.20
C ASP A 138 20.34 8.54 -16.48
N ALA A 139 20.97 8.30 -17.62
CA ALA A 139 20.40 8.59 -18.93
C ALA A 139 19.28 7.61 -19.31
N GLU A 140 19.35 6.36 -18.90
CA GLU A 140 18.30 5.36 -19.16
C GLU A 140 17.00 5.74 -18.44
N GLU A 141 17.10 6.08 -17.15
CA GLU A 141 15.96 6.56 -16.37
C GLU A 141 15.40 7.88 -16.92
N PHE A 142 16.28 8.78 -17.38
CA PHE A 142 15.84 10.02 -18.01
C PHE A 142 15.11 9.76 -19.33
N ALA A 143 15.61 8.84 -20.17
CA ALA A 143 14.96 8.45 -21.42
C ALA A 143 13.55 7.87 -21.15
N ALA A 144 13.43 6.99 -20.17
CA ALA A 144 12.14 6.43 -19.77
C ALA A 144 11.19 7.51 -19.23
N PHE A 145 11.70 8.44 -18.40
CA PHE A 145 10.95 9.57 -17.88
C PHE A 145 10.40 10.46 -19.00
N ILE A 146 11.26 10.85 -19.97
CA ILE A 146 10.84 11.79 -21.01
C ILE A 146 9.80 11.18 -21.96
N VAL A 147 9.89 9.88 -22.21
CA VAL A 147 8.85 9.16 -22.94
C VAL A 147 7.54 9.16 -22.16
N ALA A 148 7.56 8.84 -20.89
CA ALA A 148 6.38 8.85 -20.04
C ALA A 148 5.76 10.26 -19.93
N ALA A 149 6.60 11.29 -19.72
CA ALA A 149 6.15 12.68 -19.60
C ALA A 149 5.46 13.21 -20.84
N ASN A 150 5.90 12.78 -22.03
CA ASN A 150 5.34 13.20 -23.32
C ASN A 150 4.20 12.30 -23.82
N SER A 151 3.98 11.12 -23.22
CA SER A 151 2.91 10.19 -23.60
C SER A 151 1.80 10.04 -22.55
N GLY A 152 1.88 10.76 -21.44
CA GLY A 152 0.90 10.67 -20.34
C GLY A 152 1.06 9.45 -19.47
N GLY A 153 2.25 8.87 -19.42
CA GLY A 153 2.60 7.80 -18.51
C GLY A 153 2.68 8.27 -17.06
N SER A 154 2.67 7.32 -16.11
CA SER A 154 2.85 7.65 -14.70
C SER A 154 4.26 8.16 -14.42
N LEU A 155 4.38 9.26 -13.67
CA LEU A 155 5.64 9.88 -13.29
C LEU A 155 6.04 9.57 -11.82
N ILE A 156 5.25 8.79 -11.10
CA ILE A 156 5.45 8.47 -9.68
C ILE A 156 6.85 7.89 -9.43
N ARG A 157 7.35 7.05 -10.34
CA ARG A 157 8.68 6.44 -10.24
C ARG A 157 9.80 7.47 -10.01
N TRP A 158 9.71 8.63 -10.63
CA TRP A 158 10.77 9.68 -10.59
C TRP A 158 10.41 10.86 -9.69
N THR A 159 9.22 10.83 -9.08
CA THR A 159 8.76 11.90 -8.21
C THR A 159 9.36 11.72 -6.81
N ASN A 160 10.00 12.74 -6.28
CA ASN A 160 10.46 12.77 -4.91
C ASN A 160 9.26 12.84 -3.96
N GLU A 161 9.14 11.91 -3.04
CA GLU A 161 7.98 11.78 -2.15
C GLU A 161 7.84 12.93 -1.15
N GLU A 162 8.96 13.58 -0.79
CA GLU A 162 8.95 14.67 0.19
C GLU A 162 8.55 16.01 -0.44
N THR A 163 9.04 16.25 -1.68
CA THR A 163 8.86 17.55 -2.34
C THR A 163 7.76 17.55 -3.41
N GLY A 164 7.38 16.37 -3.91
CA GLY A 164 6.50 16.23 -5.06
C GLY A 164 7.13 16.67 -6.39
N GLU A 165 8.43 16.97 -6.41
CA GLU A 165 9.18 17.38 -7.59
C GLU A 165 9.85 16.18 -8.26
N ILE A 166 10.06 16.28 -9.57
CA ILE A 166 10.93 15.38 -10.32
C ILE A 166 12.31 16.03 -10.34
N LEU A 167 13.29 15.39 -9.69
CA LEU A 167 14.63 15.90 -9.50
C LEU A 167 15.61 15.22 -10.47
N LEU A 168 16.54 15.98 -11.05
CA LEU A 168 17.80 15.38 -11.51
C LEU A 168 18.72 15.22 -10.29
N LEU A 169 19.30 14.04 -10.14
CA LEU A 169 20.24 13.70 -9.06
C LEU A 169 21.68 13.55 -9.59
N ALA A 170 21.85 13.65 -10.92
CA ALA A 170 23.14 13.59 -11.59
C ALA A 170 23.09 14.34 -12.94
N ASP A 171 24.26 14.63 -13.51
CA ASP A 171 24.37 15.10 -14.90
C ASP A 171 24.02 13.93 -15.86
N ILE A 172 23.25 14.25 -16.89
CA ILE A 172 22.71 13.27 -17.85
C ILE A 172 23.37 13.46 -19.22
N ASP A 173 23.90 12.39 -19.81
CA ASP A 173 24.38 12.39 -21.20
C ASP A 173 23.51 11.47 -22.07
N LEU A 174 22.73 12.07 -22.95
CA LEU A 174 21.82 11.37 -23.88
C LEU A 174 22.48 10.92 -25.18
N SER A 175 23.79 11.10 -25.35
CA SER A 175 24.48 10.85 -26.62
C SER A 175 24.35 9.39 -27.09
N ASN A 176 24.17 8.45 -26.19
CA ASN A 176 24.08 7.02 -26.46
C ASN A 176 22.67 6.43 -26.25
N GLU A 177 21.70 7.29 -25.92
CA GLU A 177 20.35 6.82 -25.65
C GLU A 177 19.52 6.70 -26.93
N ALA A 178 18.87 5.56 -27.10
CA ALA A 178 18.04 5.26 -28.26
C ALA A 178 16.59 5.75 -28.06
N ILE A 179 16.41 7.08 -27.99
CA ILE A 179 15.07 7.69 -27.90
C ILE A 179 14.55 7.94 -29.32
N ASP A 180 13.36 7.38 -29.62
CA ASP A 180 12.68 7.66 -30.91
C ASP A 180 11.97 9.01 -30.85
N TRP A 181 12.75 10.08 -31.08
CA TRP A 181 12.26 11.44 -31.08
C TRP A 181 11.18 11.70 -32.15
N GLN A 182 11.27 10.99 -33.30
CA GLN A 182 10.26 11.11 -34.34
C GLN A 182 8.91 10.54 -33.90
N ALA A 183 8.93 9.35 -33.30
CA ALA A 183 7.70 8.75 -32.76
C ALA A 183 7.05 9.62 -31.69
N LEU A 184 7.83 10.27 -30.82
CA LEU A 184 7.33 11.23 -29.86
C LEU A 184 6.68 12.44 -30.55
N ALA A 185 7.34 13.01 -31.57
CA ALA A 185 6.77 14.12 -32.32
C ALA A 185 5.48 13.75 -33.06
N ASP A 186 5.41 12.53 -33.63
CA ASP A 186 4.25 12.06 -34.37
C ASP A 186 3.04 11.79 -33.46
N ALA A 187 3.29 11.45 -32.20
CA ALA A 187 2.26 11.29 -31.19
C ALA A 187 1.62 12.63 -30.78
N THR A 188 2.31 13.74 -31.00
CA THR A 188 1.88 15.08 -30.57
C THR A 188 1.19 15.80 -31.71
N LYS A 189 -0.10 16.12 -31.54
CA LYS A 189 -0.84 16.98 -32.47
C LYS A 189 -1.32 18.20 -31.72
N THR A 190 -0.92 19.37 -32.18
CA THR A 190 -1.49 20.64 -31.71
C THR A 190 -2.88 20.80 -32.32
N SER A 191 -3.89 21.13 -31.56
CA SER A 191 -5.13 21.62 -32.11
C SER A 191 -4.91 23.00 -32.72
N ASN A 192 -5.62 23.30 -33.82
CA ASN A 192 -5.62 24.60 -34.43
C ASN A 192 -5.80 25.75 -33.42
N ALA A 193 -5.14 26.85 -33.63
CA ALA A 193 -5.10 28.08 -32.82
C ALA A 193 -6.46 28.70 -32.43
N ASN A 194 -7.57 28.07 -32.77
CA ASN A 194 -8.94 28.51 -32.43
C ASN A 194 -9.55 27.80 -31.23
N ASN A 195 -8.83 26.91 -30.57
CA ASN A 195 -9.30 26.36 -29.34
C ASN A 195 -9.09 27.37 -28.20
N ALA A 196 -10.16 27.98 -27.73
CA ALA A 196 -10.16 29.05 -26.74
C ALA A 196 -9.51 28.65 -25.39
N ALA A 197 -9.22 27.36 -25.19
CA ALA A 197 -8.55 26.83 -24.01
C ALA A 197 -7.04 26.65 -24.17
N GLY A 198 -6.47 26.81 -25.38
CA GLY A 198 -5.04 26.63 -25.65
C GLY A 198 -4.54 25.19 -25.42
N ILE A 199 -5.47 24.24 -25.25
CA ILE A 199 -5.13 22.84 -24.96
C ILE A 199 -4.93 22.13 -26.30
N VAL A 200 -3.84 21.40 -26.39
CA VAL A 200 -3.48 20.57 -27.54
C VAL A 200 -4.35 19.32 -27.55
N GLU A 201 -5.15 19.11 -28.59
CA GLU A 201 -5.93 17.90 -28.72
C GLU A 201 -5.03 16.67 -28.90
N ASN A 202 -5.32 15.60 -28.17
CA ASN A 202 -4.60 14.32 -28.20
C ASN A 202 -3.15 14.34 -27.69
N THR A 203 -2.78 15.34 -26.89
CA THR A 203 -1.52 15.30 -26.14
C THR A 203 -1.82 15.31 -24.65
N THR A 204 -1.06 14.54 -23.89
CA THR A 204 -1.04 14.69 -22.43
C THR A 204 0.11 15.61 -22.10
N PRO A 205 -0.15 16.85 -21.69
CA PRO A 205 0.90 17.78 -21.34
C PRO A 205 1.63 17.31 -20.07
N PHE A 206 2.90 17.67 -19.96
CA PHE A 206 3.59 17.60 -18.69
C PHE A 206 3.00 18.62 -17.72
N GLU A 207 2.49 18.14 -16.61
CA GLU A 207 1.98 18.94 -15.51
C GLU A 207 2.74 18.57 -14.24
N GLY A 208 3.50 19.49 -13.68
CA GLY A 208 4.27 19.21 -12.48
C GLY A 208 5.51 20.09 -12.38
N VAL A 209 6.40 19.72 -11.48
CA VAL A 209 7.66 20.43 -11.26
C VAL A 209 8.83 19.54 -11.68
N PHE A 210 9.55 19.96 -12.72
CA PHE A 210 10.83 19.39 -13.08
C PHE A 210 11.95 20.31 -12.59
N ASN A 211 12.76 19.81 -11.69
CA ASN A 211 13.86 20.56 -11.08
C ASN A 211 15.20 19.89 -11.46
N GLY A 212 15.96 20.52 -12.31
CA GLY A 212 17.28 20.02 -12.69
C GLY A 212 18.32 20.07 -11.59
N ASP A 213 18.03 20.68 -10.46
CA ASP A 213 18.92 20.83 -9.30
C ASP A 213 20.35 21.32 -9.67
N ASN A 214 20.43 22.15 -10.70
CA ASN A 214 21.65 22.68 -11.32
C ASN A 214 22.51 21.63 -12.07
N HIS A 215 21.97 20.45 -12.31
CA HIS A 215 22.57 19.45 -13.19
C HIS A 215 22.39 19.78 -14.67
N LYS A 216 23.12 19.05 -15.51
CA LYS A 216 23.14 19.23 -16.96
C LYS A 216 22.54 18.04 -17.67
N ILE A 217 21.84 18.34 -18.76
CA ILE A 217 21.47 17.37 -19.77
C ILE A 217 22.26 17.70 -21.03
N THR A 218 23.11 16.79 -21.46
CA THR A 218 23.93 16.91 -22.67
C THR A 218 23.52 15.87 -23.71
N GLY A 219 23.99 16.03 -24.94
CA GLY A 219 23.70 15.03 -25.99
C GLY A 219 22.25 15.01 -26.48
N PHE A 220 21.46 16.03 -26.19
CA PHE A 220 20.10 16.15 -26.74
C PHE A 220 20.18 16.51 -28.25
N ASN A 221 20.23 15.45 -29.07
CA ASN A 221 20.45 15.54 -30.51
C ASN A 221 19.28 14.98 -31.34
N PRO A 222 18.05 15.52 -31.19
CA PRO A 222 16.92 15.04 -31.97
C PRO A 222 17.09 15.37 -33.43
N VAL A 223 16.64 14.47 -34.30
CA VAL A 223 16.44 14.70 -35.73
C VAL A 223 14.98 14.42 -36.04
N VAL A 224 14.20 15.46 -36.24
CA VAL A 224 12.75 15.39 -36.33
C VAL A 224 12.21 16.17 -37.52
N LYS A 225 11.21 15.57 -38.17
CA LYS A 225 10.44 16.22 -39.23
C LYS A 225 9.00 16.40 -38.77
N LEU A 226 8.60 17.65 -38.59
CA LEU A 226 7.26 18.00 -38.15
C LEU A 226 6.28 18.15 -39.31
N GLY A 227 5.09 17.63 -39.15
CA GLY A 227 3.93 17.89 -39.99
C GLY A 227 3.16 19.13 -39.50
N ALA A 228 2.03 19.39 -40.17
CA ALA A 228 1.16 20.51 -39.81
C ALA A 228 0.63 20.39 -38.36
N ASN A 229 0.69 21.49 -37.64
CA ASN A 229 0.21 21.64 -36.27
C ASN A 229 0.85 20.66 -35.27
N GLN A 230 2.06 20.18 -35.52
CA GLN A 230 2.83 19.41 -34.53
C GLN A 230 3.66 20.35 -33.64
N THR A 231 3.94 19.89 -32.43
CA THR A 231 4.84 20.59 -31.51
C THR A 231 5.95 19.61 -31.06
N PHE A 232 7.16 20.14 -30.88
CA PHE A 232 8.30 19.33 -30.44
C PHE A 232 9.25 20.09 -29.53
N GLY A 233 9.71 19.44 -28.52
CA GLY A 233 10.73 19.87 -27.56
C GLY A 233 11.14 18.73 -26.66
N LEU A 234 12.07 18.93 -25.75
CA LEU A 234 12.35 17.95 -24.70
C LEU A 234 11.06 17.63 -23.94
N PHE A 235 10.34 18.65 -23.51
CA PHE A 235 8.93 18.58 -23.14
C PHE A 235 8.10 19.08 -24.32
N GLN A 236 7.29 18.24 -24.92
CA GLN A 236 6.52 18.66 -26.10
C GLN A 236 5.48 19.72 -25.75
N VAL A 237 4.70 19.46 -24.69
CA VAL A 237 3.75 20.42 -24.15
C VAL A 237 3.94 20.48 -22.63
N ALA A 238 4.08 21.68 -22.10
CA ALA A 238 4.06 21.96 -20.67
C ALA A 238 2.80 22.79 -20.35
N HIS A 239 1.98 22.33 -19.40
CA HIS A 239 0.77 23.01 -18.97
C HIS A 239 0.72 23.09 -17.44
N ASN A 240 0.56 24.30 -16.90
CA ASN A 240 0.63 24.53 -15.45
C ASN A 240 1.90 23.94 -14.80
N ALA A 241 2.98 23.82 -15.56
CA ALA A 241 4.21 23.17 -15.14
C ALA A 241 5.26 24.19 -14.67
N THR A 242 6.20 23.71 -13.88
CA THR A 242 7.43 24.47 -13.53
C THR A 242 8.64 23.68 -13.96
N ILE A 243 9.52 24.28 -14.80
CA ILE A 243 10.79 23.70 -15.21
C ILE A 243 11.90 24.64 -14.75
N LYS A 244 12.81 24.17 -13.92
CA LYS A 244 13.78 25.05 -13.26
C LYS A 244 15.15 24.41 -13.06
N ASN A 245 16.16 25.28 -12.86
CA ASN A 245 17.51 24.92 -12.43
C ASN A 245 18.19 23.88 -13.33
N LEU A 246 18.22 24.10 -14.65
CA LEU A 246 18.66 23.14 -15.63
C LEU A 246 19.62 23.76 -16.64
N GLU A 247 20.64 23.02 -17.07
CA GLU A 247 21.40 23.30 -18.27
C GLU A 247 21.12 22.20 -19.33
N LEU A 248 20.63 22.56 -20.50
CA LEU A 248 20.32 21.64 -21.60
C LEU A 248 21.19 21.99 -22.80
N SER A 249 21.87 21.01 -23.40
CA SER A 249 22.72 21.21 -24.56
C SER A 249 22.69 20.06 -25.55
N GLY A 250 22.88 20.42 -26.84
CA GLY A 250 22.93 19.44 -27.91
C GLY A 250 22.76 20.06 -29.30
N THR A 251 22.42 19.25 -30.30
CA THR A 251 22.12 19.69 -31.65
C THR A 251 20.65 19.41 -31.96
N PHE A 252 19.86 20.45 -31.92
CA PHE A 252 18.42 20.42 -32.19
C PHE A 252 18.17 20.57 -33.70
N ASN A 253 17.97 19.44 -34.39
CA ASN A 253 17.73 19.38 -35.83
C ASN A 253 16.27 19.09 -36.11
N VAL A 254 15.50 20.14 -36.43
CA VAL A 254 14.06 20.06 -36.66
C VAL A 254 13.72 20.73 -37.99
N THR A 255 13.02 20.00 -38.83
CA THR A 255 12.45 20.49 -40.06
C THR A 255 10.93 20.46 -39.99
N ALA A 256 10.25 21.37 -40.68
CA ALA A 256 8.79 21.38 -40.71
C ALA A 256 8.32 21.49 -42.17
N THR A 257 7.25 20.78 -42.50
CA THR A 257 6.62 20.84 -43.84
C THR A 257 5.48 21.85 -43.89
N ASP A 258 5.04 22.32 -42.73
CA ASP A 258 3.95 23.29 -42.58
C ASP A 258 4.12 24.00 -41.22
N GLN A 259 3.11 24.74 -40.78
CA GLN A 259 3.13 25.42 -39.49
C GLN A 259 3.27 24.40 -38.34
N ALA A 260 4.33 24.58 -37.57
CA ALA A 260 4.64 23.73 -36.41
C ALA A 260 5.38 24.57 -35.36
N ASP A 261 5.29 24.13 -34.09
CA ASP A 261 5.97 24.77 -32.98
C ASP A 261 7.16 23.92 -32.54
N ALA A 262 8.34 24.52 -32.41
CA ALA A 262 9.51 23.79 -31.95
C ALA A 262 10.36 24.63 -30.99
N GLY A 263 10.76 24.01 -29.90
CA GLY A 263 11.66 24.61 -28.91
C GLY A 263 12.55 23.57 -28.26
N MET A 264 13.83 23.88 -28.07
CA MET A 264 14.78 22.90 -27.52
C MET A 264 14.35 22.34 -26.15
N LEU A 265 13.80 23.18 -25.28
CA LEU A 265 13.31 22.76 -23.98
C LEU A 265 11.81 22.37 -23.99
N VAL A 266 10.98 23.26 -24.50
CA VAL A 266 9.52 23.10 -24.53
C VAL A 266 9.02 23.50 -25.94
N GLY A 267 8.24 22.62 -26.55
CA GLY A 267 7.60 22.91 -27.82
C GLY A 267 6.48 23.95 -27.66
N THR A 268 5.53 23.69 -26.77
CA THR A 268 4.43 24.59 -26.42
C THR A 268 4.27 24.71 -24.90
N ALA A 269 4.35 25.92 -24.38
CA ALA A 269 4.20 26.21 -22.96
C ALA A 269 2.88 26.98 -22.70
N ILE A 270 2.04 26.44 -21.82
CA ILE A 270 0.74 27.01 -21.45
C ILE A 270 0.72 27.22 -19.94
N HIS A 271 0.53 28.43 -19.46
CA HIS A 271 0.48 28.78 -18.03
C HIS A 271 1.64 28.19 -17.20
N SER A 272 2.82 28.00 -17.84
CA SER A 272 3.96 27.33 -17.23
C SER A 272 5.07 28.32 -16.88
N THR A 273 5.90 27.96 -15.90
CA THR A 273 7.03 28.74 -15.43
C THR A 273 8.34 28.06 -15.82
N ILE A 274 9.22 28.80 -16.51
CA ILE A 274 10.58 28.34 -16.82
C ILE A 274 11.54 29.32 -16.14
N SER A 275 12.40 28.82 -15.26
CA SER A 275 13.30 29.69 -14.49
C SER A 275 14.67 29.05 -14.26
N ASN A 276 15.72 29.86 -14.25
CA ASN A 276 17.10 29.43 -14.06
C ASN A 276 17.49 28.26 -15.00
N VAL A 277 17.17 28.43 -16.32
CA VAL A 277 17.49 27.42 -17.33
C VAL A 277 18.48 28.01 -18.32
N LYS A 278 19.52 27.23 -18.65
CA LYS A 278 20.48 27.56 -19.70
C LYS A 278 20.31 26.59 -20.86
N ILE A 279 20.25 27.14 -22.06
CA ILE A 279 20.19 26.36 -23.29
C ILE A 279 21.47 26.61 -24.08
N GLY A 280 22.18 25.54 -24.44
CA GLY A 280 23.40 25.59 -25.24
C GLY A 280 23.35 24.66 -26.43
N GLY A 281 24.20 24.93 -27.43
CA GLY A 281 24.31 24.04 -28.57
C GLY A 281 23.90 24.69 -29.91
N LYS A 282 23.44 23.85 -30.85
CA LYS A 282 23.14 24.26 -32.21
C LYS A 282 21.68 23.97 -32.58
N ILE A 283 21.01 24.95 -33.14
CA ILE A 283 19.69 24.76 -33.77
C ILE A 283 19.90 24.68 -35.28
N VAL A 284 19.38 23.63 -35.89
CA VAL A 284 19.34 23.46 -37.35
C VAL A 284 17.88 23.39 -37.77
N SER A 285 17.43 24.30 -38.55
CA SER A 285 16.09 24.33 -39.14
C SER A 285 16.18 24.47 -40.64
N ALA A 286 15.32 23.79 -41.38
CA ALA A 286 15.21 23.93 -42.85
C ALA A 286 13.74 23.95 -43.27
#